data_a5812ac6398c0e199eab8a4ff7a5ae86
#
_entry.id   a5812ac6398c0e199eab8a4ff7a5ae86
#
_cell.length_a   1.000
_cell.length_b   1.000
_cell.length_c   1.000
_cell.angle_alpha   90.00
_cell.angle_beta   90.00
_cell.angle_gamma   90.00
#
_symmetry.space_group_name_H-M   'P 1'
#
loop_
_entity.id
_entity.type
_entity.pdbx_description
1 polymer ?
#
loop_
_entity_poly.entity_id
_entity_poly.type
_entity_poly.pdbx_seq_one_letter_code
_entity_poly.pdbx_strand_id
1 'polypeptide(L)'
;MRPIISDNDADILRDVFIPRRSVLYGCAVGGIMVTPLSSAFAQAGKDAAGAAEITVDRARNEPIPIVIPNFGSGNGGVITQVVTSDLNNTGLFRVISSTSPTPTPDFASYKAMGARAVVTGSVSGGRVEFRLWNALTGQQIQGTAYSFSGNGDARRVAHMIGDVIYERLLGEKGYFNTRIAYVSQTGRRTNPTKRLAVMDYDGANNRILTNGKWLVLTPRFSPVSNQIAFMSYVNDRPRVYLFNLQTGQQRLLGDFTGISFAPRFSPDGRSVIMSVTRGAGSDIYVVDLASGSKRQITSSGAIDTSPCFSPDGSQIVFSSDRGGKQQLYVMSASGGGAHRISYGSGSYANPVWSPRGDVIAFVRIGGGGFSLGTMAPDGTGERILTQGFTVESPTFCPNGRVLAFCNQSASSSAGGFSSSIRTIGVNGFNERSIPTSTMASGPSWSSSNT
;
A
#
# COMPACT_ATOMS: atom_id res chain seq x y z
N MET A 1 27.96 -31.26 12.95
CA MET A 1 27.59 -30.45 14.13
C MET A 1 26.49 -29.48 13.70
N ARG A 2 25.28 -29.65 14.19
CA ARG A 2 24.16 -28.76 13.96
C ARG A 2 24.14 -27.69 15.06
N PRO A 3 24.09 -26.39 14.80
CA PRO A 3 23.84 -25.44 15.86
C PRO A 3 22.37 -25.53 16.29
N ILE A 4 22.16 -25.77 17.55
CA ILE A 4 20.87 -25.69 18.23
C ILE A 4 20.60 -24.20 18.41
N ILE A 5 19.62 -23.64 17.66
CA ILE A 5 19.10 -22.32 17.93
C ILE A 5 18.17 -22.47 19.14
N SER A 6 18.54 -21.86 20.25
CA SER A 6 17.75 -21.88 21.48
C SER A 6 16.47 -21.06 21.29
N ASP A 7 15.39 -21.45 21.97
CA ASP A 7 14.07 -20.78 21.97
C ASP A 7 14.10 -19.28 22.37
N ASN A 8 15.23 -18.79 22.88
CA ASN A 8 15.43 -17.41 23.28
C ASN A 8 15.58 -16.41 22.10
N ASP A 9 16.01 -16.86 20.91
CA ASP A 9 16.24 -15.94 19.79
C ASP A 9 14.95 -15.55 19.05
N ALA A 10 13.89 -16.35 19.20
CA ALA A 10 12.55 -15.98 18.70
C ALA A 10 11.86 -14.95 19.61
N ASP A 11 12.22 -14.89 20.88
CA ASP A 11 11.69 -13.93 21.84
C ASP A 11 12.33 -12.56 21.74
N ILE A 12 13.56 -12.44 21.24
CA ILE A 12 14.22 -11.13 21.01
C ILE A 12 13.44 -10.25 20.03
N LEU A 13 12.79 -10.84 19.03
CA LEU A 13 11.92 -10.10 18.11
C LEU A 13 10.54 -9.76 18.72
N ARG A 14 10.12 -10.47 19.78
CA ARG A 14 8.92 -10.13 20.54
C ARG A 14 9.15 -8.96 21.48
N ASP A 15 10.32 -8.87 22.09
CA ASP A 15 10.64 -7.84 23.08
C ASP A 15 10.92 -6.46 22.46
N VAL A 16 11.27 -6.39 21.18
CA VAL A 16 11.37 -5.11 20.44
C VAL A 16 9.98 -4.50 20.18
N PHE A 17 8.91 -5.29 20.27
CA PHE A 17 7.58 -4.82 19.90
C PHE A 17 6.55 -4.72 21.04
N ILE A 18 6.72 -5.32 22.24
CA ILE A 18 5.75 -5.15 23.34
C ILE A 18 6.32 -5.60 24.70
N PRO A 19 6.40 -4.78 25.74
CA PRO A 19 6.44 -5.23 27.12
C PRO A 19 5.04 -5.61 27.60
N ARG A 20 4.83 -6.88 27.99
CA ARG A 20 3.62 -7.31 28.70
C ARG A 20 3.66 -6.82 30.13
N ARG A 21 2.76 -5.91 30.52
CA ARG A 21 2.10 -5.89 31.84
C ARG A 21 0.90 -4.96 31.88
N SER A 22 -0.21 -5.60 32.15
CA SER A 22 -1.45 -5.23 32.87
C SER A 22 -1.70 -3.79 33.31
N VAL A 23 -2.93 -3.29 33.14
CA VAL A 23 -3.78 -2.84 34.26
C VAL A 23 -5.20 -2.53 33.79
N LEU A 24 -6.13 -2.92 34.63
CA LEU A 24 -7.59 -2.78 34.60
C LEU A 24 -8.09 -1.39 35.05
N TYR A 25 -9.34 -1.07 34.63
CA TYR A 25 -10.37 -0.18 35.20
C TYR A 25 -10.51 1.27 34.71
N GLY A 26 -11.74 1.57 34.36
CA GLY A 26 -12.52 2.71 34.74
C GLY A 26 -13.38 3.37 33.68
N CYS A 27 -14.69 3.15 33.74
CA CYS A 27 -15.73 3.84 32.95
C CYS A 27 -15.94 5.29 33.42
N ALA A 28 -16.24 6.21 32.51
CA ALA A 28 -17.24 7.26 32.77
C ALA A 28 -17.73 7.92 31.46
N VAL A 29 -19.03 8.17 31.44
CA VAL A 29 -19.89 8.70 30.39
C VAL A 29 -19.85 10.23 30.39
N GLY A 30 -19.92 10.85 29.18
CA GLY A 30 -20.18 12.27 29.04
C GLY A 30 -20.43 12.68 27.59
N GLY A 31 -21.69 12.89 27.23
CA GLY A 31 -22.10 13.35 25.93
C GLY A 31 -22.01 14.87 25.78
N ILE A 32 -21.67 15.36 24.61
CA ILE A 32 -21.89 16.73 24.16
C ILE A 32 -22.30 16.74 22.67
N MET A 33 -23.39 17.45 22.41
CA MET A 33 -23.95 17.75 21.07
C MET A 33 -23.02 18.67 20.28
N VAL A 34 -22.93 18.43 18.97
CA VAL A 34 -22.33 19.37 18.02
C VAL A 34 -23.27 19.60 16.85
N THR A 35 -23.61 20.86 16.62
CA THR A 35 -24.36 21.40 15.49
C THR A 35 -23.47 21.57 14.27
N PRO A 36 -24.01 21.48 13.03
CA PRO A 36 -23.19 21.63 11.81
C PRO A 36 -23.07 23.09 11.38
N LEU A 37 -21.87 23.51 11.03
CA LEU A 37 -21.61 24.75 10.28
C LEU A 37 -21.29 24.41 8.82
N SER A 38 -22.15 24.93 7.94
CA SER A 38 -21.95 25.00 6.51
C SER A 38 -20.99 26.13 6.15
N SER A 39 -19.99 25.89 5.30
CA SER A 39 -19.27 26.95 4.59
C SER A 39 -19.17 26.64 3.11
N ALA A 40 -19.75 27.55 2.35
CA ALA A 40 -19.69 27.65 0.90
C ALA A 40 -18.29 28.05 0.44
N PHE A 41 -17.79 27.43 -0.62
CA PHE A 41 -16.67 27.97 -1.40
C PHE A 41 -17.11 28.26 -2.84
N ALA A 42 -16.76 29.45 -3.23
CA ALA A 42 -17.12 30.12 -4.45
C ALA A 42 -16.31 29.61 -5.66
N GLN A 43 -16.97 29.79 -6.77
CA GLN A 43 -16.69 29.61 -8.17
C GLN A 43 -15.52 30.47 -8.67
N ALA A 44 -14.62 29.92 -9.46
CA ALA A 44 -13.83 30.67 -10.43
C ALA A 44 -13.36 29.80 -11.60
N GLY A 45 -13.58 30.28 -12.82
CA GLY A 45 -12.82 29.94 -14.01
C GLY A 45 -13.58 29.19 -15.09
N LYS A 46 -14.30 29.93 -15.96
CA LYS A 46 -14.73 29.50 -17.30
C LYS A 46 -13.54 29.49 -18.25
N ASP A 47 -13.55 28.51 -19.14
CA ASP A 47 -13.18 28.50 -20.56
C ASP A 47 -12.22 27.35 -20.91
N ALA A 48 -12.80 26.21 -21.31
CA ALA A 48 -12.27 25.33 -22.32
C ALA A 48 -13.43 24.56 -22.96
N ALA A 49 -13.56 24.69 -24.25
CA ALA A 49 -14.67 24.18 -25.04
C ALA A 49 -14.74 22.64 -25.05
N GLY A 50 -15.93 22.09 -24.74
CA GLY A 50 -16.41 20.90 -25.41
C GLY A 50 -16.00 19.53 -24.86
N ALA A 51 -15.44 19.38 -23.66
CA ALA A 51 -15.31 18.07 -23.02
C ALA A 51 -16.64 17.73 -22.31
N ALA A 52 -17.31 16.66 -22.76
CA ALA A 52 -18.48 16.12 -22.06
C ALA A 52 -18.05 15.59 -20.69
N GLU A 53 -18.19 16.42 -19.68
CA GLU A 53 -17.87 16.13 -18.29
C GLU A 53 -18.90 15.12 -17.75
N ILE A 54 -18.47 13.92 -17.40
CA ILE A 54 -19.28 13.04 -16.56
C ILE A 54 -19.16 13.63 -15.16
N THR A 55 -20.14 14.39 -14.74
CA THR A 55 -20.19 14.93 -13.38
C THR A 55 -20.37 13.75 -12.42
N VAL A 56 -19.31 13.36 -11.77
CA VAL A 56 -19.35 12.44 -10.64
C VAL A 56 -19.81 13.23 -9.43
N ASP A 57 -21.07 13.12 -9.10
CA ASP A 57 -21.59 13.69 -7.86
C ASP A 57 -20.98 12.92 -6.68
N ARG A 58 -19.92 13.47 -6.10
CA ARG A 58 -19.21 12.87 -4.95
C ARG A 58 -20.09 12.78 -3.69
N ALA A 59 -21.25 13.41 -3.71
CA ALA A 59 -22.23 13.33 -2.61
C ALA A 59 -23.07 12.05 -2.66
N ARG A 60 -23.11 11.36 -3.79
CA ARG A 60 -23.79 10.07 -3.92
C ARG A 60 -22.74 8.95 -3.94
N ASN A 61 -22.74 8.12 -2.91
CA ASN A 61 -21.88 6.93 -2.78
C ASN A 61 -22.28 5.79 -3.77
N GLU A 62 -22.87 6.10 -4.92
CA GLU A 62 -23.27 5.10 -5.90
C GLU A 62 -22.12 4.86 -6.91
N PRO A 63 -21.70 3.59 -7.08
CA PRO A 63 -20.69 3.25 -8.06
C PRO A 63 -21.12 3.63 -9.48
N ILE A 64 -20.18 4.15 -10.30
CA ILE A 64 -20.41 4.53 -11.69
C ILE A 64 -20.77 3.27 -12.51
N PRO A 65 -21.98 3.18 -13.11
CA PRO A 65 -22.32 2.07 -13.98
C PRO A 65 -21.56 2.19 -15.30
N ILE A 66 -20.74 1.18 -15.62
CA ILE A 66 -19.90 1.14 -16.82
C ILE A 66 -20.11 -0.18 -17.56
N VAL A 67 -20.26 -0.12 -18.88
CA VAL A 67 -20.34 -1.30 -19.75
C VAL A 67 -18.98 -1.55 -20.38
N ILE A 68 -18.52 -2.79 -20.30
CA ILE A 68 -17.24 -3.23 -20.90
C ILE A 68 -17.53 -4.50 -21.73
N PRO A 69 -17.86 -4.35 -23.03
CA PRO A 69 -17.99 -5.50 -23.92
C PRO A 69 -16.66 -6.23 -24.10
N ASN A 70 -16.73 -7.49 -24.51
CA ASN A 70 -15.54 -8.29 -24.73
C ASN A 70 -14.69 -7.71 -25.90
N PHE A 71 -13.39 -7.55 -25.69
CA PHE A 71 -12.44 -7.03 -26.70
C PHE A 71 -12.01 -8.09 -27.74
N GLY A 72 -12.60 -9.28 -27.68
CA GLY A 72 -12.30 -10.40 -28.59
C GLY A 72 -11.81 -11.65 -27.84
N SER A 73 -11.46 -12.68 -28.59
CA SER A 73 -10.93 -13.94 -28.06
C SER A 73 -9.47 -13.82 -27.60
N GLY A 74 -8.97 -14.83 -26.87
CA GLY A 74 -7.58 -14.89 -26.43
C GLY A 74 -7.19 -13.69 -25.56
N ASN A 75 -6.19 -12.92 -25.96
CA ASN A 75 -5.72 -11.75 -25.21
C ASN A 75 -6.79 -10.67 -25.04
N GLY A 76 -7.78 -10.57 -25.97
CA GLY A 76 -8.91 -9.66 -25.81
C GLY A 76 -9.76 -10.02 -24.62
N GLY A 77 -10.04 -11.29 -24.41
CA GLY A 77 -10.75 -11.78 -23.22
C GLY A 77 -9.96 -11.53 -21.92
N VAL A 78 -8.65 -11.76 -21.92
CA VAL A 78 -7.77 -11.46 -20.77
C VAL A 78 -7.82 -9.97 -20.41
N ILE A 79 -7.68 -9.08 -21.39
CA ILE A 79 -7.74 -7.63 -21.17
C ILE A 79 -9.09 -7.23 -20.62
N THR A 80 -10.20 -7.70 -21.20
CA THR A 80 -11.54 -7.40 -20.71
C THR A 80 -11.73 -7.83 -19.26
N GLN A 81 -11.30 -9.05 -18.92
CA GLN A 81 -11.43 -9.60 -17.57
C GLN A 81 -10.64 -8.76 -16.55
N VAL A 82 -9.39 -8.40 -16.89
CA VAL A 82 -8.53 -7.63 -15.98
C VAL A 82 -9.09 -6.22 -15.76
N VAL A 83 -9.45 -5.49 -16.84
CA VAL A 83 -10.05 -4.15 -16.73
C VAL A 83 -11.35 -4.20 -15.90
N THR A 84 -12.18 -5.22 -16.13
CA THR A 84 -13.41 -5.42 -15.36
C THR A 84 -13.12 -5.63 -13.88
N SER A 85 -12.13 -6.47 -13.55
CA SER A 85 -11.73 -6.73 -12.17
C SER A 85 -11.14 -5.48 -11.52
N ASP A 86 -10.27 -4.75 -12.22
CA ASP A 86 -9.65 -3.52 -11.72
C ASP A 86 -10.70 -2.51 -11.29
N LEU A 87 -11.65 -2.21 -12.15
CA LEU A 87 -12.67 -1.22 -11.89
C LEU A 87 -13.64 -1.67 -10.78
N ASN A 88 -14.15 -2.91 -10.84
CA ASN A 88 -15.03 -3.45 -9.79
C ASN A 88 -14.35 -3.45 -8.42
N ASN A 89 -13.08 -3.80 -8.41
CA ASN A 89 -12.28 -3.90 -7.19
C ASN A 89 -12.10 -2.56 -6.46
N THR A 90 -12.34 -1.44 -7.12
CA THR A 90 -12.30 -0.12 -6.46
C THR A 90 -13.52 0.14 -5.58
N GLY A 91 -14.66 -0.52 -5.86
CA GLY A 91 -15.96 -0.17 -5.30
C GLY A 91 -16.54 1.16 -5.82
N LEU A 92 -15.85 1.84 -6.73
CA LEU A 92 -16.27 3.11 -7.34
C LEU A 92 -16.97 2.91 -8.69
N PHE A 93 -16.87 1.71 -9.25
CA PHE A 93 -17.52 1.32 -10.50
C PHE A 93 -18.40 0.10 -10.29
N ARG A 94 -19.47 0.04 -11.06
CA ARG A 94 -20.32 -1.13 -11.21
C ARG A 94 -20.29 -1.56 -12.67
N VAL A 95 -19.49 -2.59 -12.96
CA VAL A 95 -19.40 -3.10 -14.33
C VAL A 95 -20.66 -3.87 -14.68
N ILE A 96 -21.30 -3.47 -15.78
CA ILE A 96 -22.47 -4.11 -16.35
C ILE A 96 -21.97 -5.06 -17.44
N SER A 97 -22.25 -6.35 -17.30
CA SER A 97 -21.87 -7.35 -18.27
C SER A 97 -22.63 -7.15 -19.58
N SER A 98 -21.90 -7.20 -20.69
CA SER A 98 -22.49 -7.20 -22.04
C SER A 98 -21.90 -8.36 -22.85
N THR A 99 -22.77 -9.13 -23.48
CA THR A 99 -22.38 -10.31 -24.29
C THR A 99 -22.09 -9.97 -25.74
N SER A 100 -22.44 -8.77 -26.18
CA SER A 100 -22.29 -8.39 -27.60
C SER A 100 -20.96 -7.68 -27.84
N PRO A 101 -19.98 -8.32 -28.48
CA PRO A 101 -18.83 -7.62 -29.02
C PRO A 101 -19.31 -6.83 -30.25
N THR A 102 -19.51 -5.53 -30.11
CA THR A 102 -19.87 -4.69 -31.25
C THR A 102 -18.76 -3.68 -31.49
N PRO A 103 -18.22 -3.61 -32.72
CA PRO A 103 -17.24 -2.57 -33.09
C PRO A 103 -17.84 -1.17 -33.01
N THR A 104 -19.15 -1.06 -33.12
CA THR A 104 -19.88 0.21 -32.97
C THR A 104 -20.77 0.14 -31.73
N PRO A 105 -20.62 1.08 -30.77
CA PRO A 105 -21.39 1.09 -29.55
C PRO A 105 -22.90 1.28 -29.83
N ASP A 106 -23.73 0.40 -29.27
CA ASP A 106 -25.18 0.62 -29.23
C ASP A 106 -25.54 1.44 -27.98
N PHE A 107 -25.39 2.75 -28.10
CA PHE A 107 -25.65 3.68 -26.99
C PHE A 107 -27.10 3.63 -26.48
N ALA A 108 -28.06 3.31 -27.33
CA ALA A 108 -29.49 3.21 -26.95
C ALA A 108 -29.66 2.05 -25.94
N SER A 109 -29.16 0.88 -26.27
CA SER A 109 -29.17 -0.27 -25.36
C SER A 109 -28.39 -0.02 -24.09
N TYR A 110 -27.19 0.54 -24.17
CA TYR A 110 -26.37 0.80 -22.96
C TYR A 110 -27.03 1.83 -22.04
N LYS A 111 -27.66 2.85 -22.59
CA LYS A 111 -28.46 3.81 -21.81
C LYS A 111 -29.65 3.16 -21.14
N ALA A 112 -30.36 2.25 -21.84
CA ALA A 112 -31.45 1.48 -21.26
C ALA A 112 -30.99 0.57 -20.11
N MET A 113 -29.74 0.06 -20.14
CA MET A 113 -29.12 -0.68 -19.05
C MET A 113 -28.67 0.22 -17.88
N GLY A 114 -28.84 1.51 -17.96
CA GLY A 114 -28.43 2.49 -16.96
C GLY A 114 -26.95 2.81 -16.97
N ALA A 115 -26.21 2.52 -18.04
CA ALA A 115 -24.80 2.84 -18.14
C ALA A 115 -24.56 4.35 -18.23
N ARG A 116 -23.50 4.84 -17.57
CA ARG A 116 -22.98 6.20 -17.70
C ARG A 116 -21.75 6.26 -18.59
N ALA A 117 -20.97 5.19 -18.61
CA ALA A 117 -19.80 5.06 -19.46
C ALA A 117 -19.80 3.73 -20.21
N VAL A 118 -19.15 3.70 -21.37
CA VAL A 118 -18.94 2.49 -22.17
C VAL A 118 -17.46 2.43 -22.57
N VAL A 119 -16.85 1.26 -22.47
CA VAL A 119 -15.50 0.99 -22.96
C VAL A 119 -15.57 0.00 -24.11
N THR A 120 -15.27 0.42 -25.30
CA THR A 120 -15.13 -0.49 -26.46
C THR A 120 -13.67 -0.75 -26.74
N GLY A 121 -13.32 -1.93 -27.23
CA GLY A 121 -11.97 -2.28 -27.61
C GLY A 121 -11.90 -3.46 -28.56
N SER A 122 -10.74 -3.58 -29.21
CA SER A 122 -10.43 -4.70 -30.08
C SER A 122 -8.94 -5.04 -30.01
N VAL A 123 -8.63 -6.32 -30.16
CA VAL A 123 -7.24 -6.83 -30.19
C VAL A 123 -6.94 -7.42 -31.55
N SER A 124 -5.85 -6.98 -32.16
CA SER A 124 -5.34 -7.50 -33.42
C SER A 124 -3.80 -7.44 -33.47
N GLY A 125 -3.13 -8.52 -33.83
CA GLY A 125 -1.69 -8.54 -34.08
C GLY A 125 -0.79 -8.08 -32.94
N GLY A 126 -1.17 -8.35 -31.66
CA GLY A 126 -0.39 -7.89 -30.50
C GLY A 126 -0.60 -6.39 -30.17
N ARG A 127 -1.68 -5.81 -30.65
CA ARG A 127 -2.09 -4.44 -30.39
C ARG A 127 -3.53 -4.43 -29.89
N VAL A 128 -3.82 -3.67 -28.85
CA VAL A 128 -5.17 -3.36 -28.39
C VAL A 128 -5.47 -1.89 -28.66
N GLU A 129 -6.65 -1.63 -29.19
CA GLU A 129 -7.23 -0.30 -29.27
C GLU A 129 -8.45 -0.27 -28.37
N PHE A 130 -8.58 0.78 -27.55
CA PHE A 130 -9.76 0.98 -26.74
C PHE A 130 -10.28 2.41 -26.86
N ARG A 131 -11.57 2.58 -26.62
CA ARG A 131 -12.23 3.87 -26.56
C ARG A 131 -13.18 3.91 -25.37
N LEU A 132 -13.14 5.00 -24.64
CA LEU A 132 -14.03 5.33 -23.54
C LEU A 132 -15.06 6.36 -24.04
N TRP A 133 -16.31 6.08 -23.78
CA TRP A 133 -17.44 6.88 -24.26
C TRP A 133 -18.33 7.31 -23.10
N ASN A 134 -18.93 8.51 -23.22
CA ASN A 134 -20.09 8.89 -22.42
C ASN A 134 -21.33 8.18 -22.98
N ALA A 135 -21.93 7.30 -22.21
CA ALA A 135 -23.09 6.52 -22.65
C ALA A 135 -24.34 7.38 -22.92
N LEU A 136 -24.46 8.54 -22.27
CA LEU A 136 -25.66 9.39 -22.40
C LEU A 136 -25.60 10.27 -23.64
N THR A 137 -24.41 10.79 -23.97
CA THR A 137 -24.22 11.71 -25.11
C THR A 137 -23.67 11.04 -26.35
N GLY A 138 -23.11 9.82 -26.23
CA GLY A 138 -22.42 9.13 -27.32
C GLY A 138 -21.05 9.74 -27.69
N GLN A 139 -20.57 10.73 -26.91
CA GLN A 139 -19.29 11.36 -27.19
C GLN A 139 -18.10 10.52 -26.69
N GLN A 140 -17.04 10.45 -27.48
CA GLN A 140 -15.79 9.81 -27.06
C GLN A 140 -15.04 10.70 -26.07
N ILE A 141 -14.73 10.13 -24.89
CA ILE A 141 -13.95 10.78 -23.85
C ILE A 141 -12.46 10.56 -24.08
N GLN A 142 -12.08 9.31 -24.46
CA GLN A 142 -10.70 8.90 -24.67
C GLN A 142 -10.63 7.82 -25.73
N GLY A 143 -9.52 7.80 -26.50
CA GLY A 143 -9.14 6.70 -27.37
C GLY A 143 -7.62 6.52 -27.34
N THR A 144 -7.15 5.30 -27.17
CA THR A 144 -5.72 4.98 -27.08
C THR A 144 -5.47 3.56 -27.58
N ALA A 145 -4.25 3.31 -28.05
CA ALA A 145 -3.80 1.99 -28.44
C ALA A 145 -2.48 1.65 -27.73
N TYR A 146 -2.34 0.37 -27.38
CA TYR A 146 -1.12 -0.18 -26.77
C TYR A 146 -0.67 -1.42 -27.53
N SER A 147 0.64 -1.59 -27.66
CA SER A 147 1.25 -2.83 -28.15
C SER A 147 1.66 -3.72 -26.99
N PHE A 148 1.59 -5.03 -27.17
CA PHE A 148 1.98 -6.02 -26.16
C PHE A 148 2.50 -7.30 -26.82
N SER A 149 3.27 -8.09 -26.05
CA SER A 149 3.80 -9.38 -26.47
C SER A 149 3.46 -10.44 -25.42
N GLY A 150 2.56 -11.39 -25.77
CA GLY A 150 2.14 -12.47 -24.87
C GLY A 150 1.18 -12.04 -23.74
N ASN A 151 0.73 -13.04 -22.97
CA ASN A 151 -0.34 -12.86 -21.96
C ASN A 151 0.09 -11.98 -20.76
N GLY A 152 1.34 -12.07 -20.33
CA GLY A 152 1.82 -11.27 -19.19
C GLY A 152 1.83 -9.78 -19.50
N ASP A 153 2.22 -9.44 -20.73
CA ASP A 153 2.21 -8.06 -21.21
C ASP A 153 0.79 -7.56 -21.49
N ALA A 154 -0.12 -8.44 -21.95
CA ALA A 154 -1.54 -8.13 -22.11
C ALA A 154 -2.20 -7.73 -20.79
N ARG A 155 -1.86 -8.40 -19.67
CA ARG A 155 -2.34 -8.01 -18.33
C ARG A 155 -1.85 -6.62 -17.94
N ARG A 156 -0.55 -6.34 -18.13
CA ARG A 156 0.03 -5.01 -17.85
C ARG A 156 -0.69 -3.92 -18.64
N VAL A 157 -0.94 -4.16 -19.93
CA VAL A 157 -1.69 -3.21 -20.77
C VAL A 157 -3.14 -3.06 -20.29
N ALA A 158 -3.78 -4.13 -19.83
CA ALA A 158 -5.12 -4.05 -19.23
C ALA A 158 -5.14 -3.15 -18.00
N HIS A 159 -4.18 -3.27 -17.09
CA HIS A 159 -4.03 -2.37 -15.95
C HIS A 159 -3.81 -0.91 -16.37
N MET A 160 -3.02 -0.66 -17.43
CA MET A 160 -2.84 0.68 -18.01
C MET A 160 -4.16 1.24 -18.57
N ILE A 161 -4.98 0.41 -19.22
CA ILE A 161 -6.32 0.80 -19.70
C ILE A 161 -7.21 1.15 -18.49
N GLY A 162 -7.21 0.30 -17.46
CA GLY A 162 -7.92 0.57 -16.21
C GLY A 162 -7.52 1.91 -15.57
N ASP A 163 -6.22 2.19 -15.50
CA ASP A 163 -5.69 3.46 -14.96
C ASP A 163 -6.19 4.66 -15.77
N VAL A 164 -6.21 4.59 -17.10
CA VAL A 164 -6.74 5.65 -17.95
C VAL A 164 -8.23 5.86 -17.75
N ILE A 165 -9.02 4.78 -17.66
CA ILE A 165 -10.46 4.87 -17.40
C ILE A 165 -10.71 5.50 -16.03
N TYR A 166 -9.97 5.05 -15.02
CA TYR A 166 -10.05 5.58 -13.66
C TYR A 166 -9.76 7.09 -13.64
N GLU A 167 -8.67 7.51 -14.27
CA GLU A 167 -8.26 8.91 -14.32
C GLU A 167 -9.28 9.79 -15.05
N ARG A 168 -9.78 9.33 -16.21
CA ARG A 168 -10.75 10.10 -17.02
C ARG A 168 -12.10 10.28 -16.35
N LEU A 169 -12.54 9.28 -15.57
CA LEU A 169 -13.85 9.33 -14.92
C LEU A 169 -13.83 9.92 -13.50
N LEU A 170 -12.69 9.84 -12.81
CA LEU A 170 -12.57 10.29 -11.42
C LEU A 170 -11.66 11.52 -11.23
N GLY A 171 -10.89 11.91 -12.26
CA GLY A 171 -9.96 13.03 -12.18
C GLY A 171 -8.70 12.76 -11.34
N GLU A 172 -8.41 11.51 -11.02
CA GLU A 172 -7.26 11.10 -10.22
C GLU A 172 -6.53 9.94 -10.91
N LYS A 173 -5.20 9.89 -10.80
CA LYS A 173 -4.42 8.79 -11.38
C LYS A 173 -4.85 7.43 -10.83
N GLY A 174 -4.90 6.43 -11.70
CA GLY A 174 -5.12 5.05 -11.30
C GLY A 174 -3.91 4.45 -10.55
N TYR A 175 -4.06 3.21 -10.07
CA TYR A 175 -3.02 2.48 -9.33
C TYR A 175 -2.92 1.00 -9.72
N PHE A 176 -3.54 0.63 -10.84
CA PHE A 176 -3.61 -0.77 -11.26
C PHE A 176 -2.32 -1.26 -11.89
N ASN A 177 -1.64 -0.43 -12.71
CA ASN A 177 -0.32 -0.78 -13.27
C ASN A 177 0.78 -0.61 -12.23
N THR A 178 0.67 -1.35 -11.13
CA THR A 178 1.62 -1.33 -10.00
C THR A 178 1.92 -2.73 -9.50
N ARG A 179 2.91 -2.86 -8.61
CA ARG A 179 3.32 -4.12 -8.00
C ARG A 179 3.35 -4.02 -6.48
N ILE A 180 3.27 -5.18 -5.84
CA ILE A 180 3.45 -5.32 -4.40
C ILE A 180 4.65 -6.24 -4.15
N ALA A 181 5.67 -5.71 -3.46
CA ALA A 181 6.71 -6.53 -2.86
C ALA A 181 6.22 -7.04 -1.51
N TYR A 182 6.58 -8.26 -1.17
CA TYR A 182 6.15 -8.86 0.08
C TYR A 182 7.09 -9.98 0.52
N VAL A 183 6.89 -10.47 1.73
CA VAL A 183 7.57 -11.66 2.26
C VAL A 183 6.68 -12.87 2.04
N SER A 184 7.11 -13.76 1.15
CA SER A 184 6.51 -15.08 0.95
C SER A 184 7.06 -16.05 2.01
N GLN A 185 6.18 -16.71 2.75
CA GLN A 185 6.56 -17.64 3.80
C GLN A 185 6.04 -19.05 3.50
N THR A 186 6.95 -20.01 3.57
CA THR A 186 6.68 -21.45 3.46
C THR A 186 7.35 -22.20 4.61
N GLY A 187 7.08 -23.52 4.75
CA GLY A 187 7.68 -24.35 5.77
C GLY A 187 6.88 -24.37 7.09
N ARG A 188 7.43 -25.05 8.09
CA ARG A 188 6.81 -25.19 9.41
C ARG A 188 7.01 -23.90 10.23
N ARG A 189 6.10 -23.64 11.18
CA ARG A 189 6.16 -22.46 12.07
C ARG A 189 7.50 -22.35 12.82
N THR A 190 8.05 -23.49 13.26
CA THR A 190 9.32 -23.57 13.99
C THR A 190 10.56 -23.41 13.11
N ASN A 191 10.39 -23.52 11.79
CA ASN A 191 11.47 -23.32 10.83
C ASN A 191 10.89 -22.75 9.51
N PRO A 192 10.45 -21.49 9.51
CA PRO A 192 9.88 -20.88 8.33
C PRO A 192 10.96 -20.47 7.33
N THR A 193 10.71 -20.70 6.05
CA THR A 193 11.49 -20.11 4.97
C THR A 193 10.80 -18.85 4.49
N LYS A 194 11.44 -17.71 4.68
CA LYS A 194 10.93 -16.39 4.25
C LYS A 194 11.74 -15.87 3.07
N ARG A 195 11.05 -15.50 1.99
CA ARG A 195 11.67 -15.05 0.75
C ARG A 195 11.08 -13.70 0.33
N LEU A 196 11.93 -12.85 -0.23
CA LEU A 196 11.45 -11.66 -0.93
C LEU A 196 10.72 -12.10 -2.19
N ALA A 197 9.53 -11.56 -2.41
CA ALA A 197 8.69 -11.82 -3.56
C ALA A 197 8.06 -10.53 -4.09
N VAL A 198 7.61 -10.57 -5.33
CA VAL A 198 6.88 -9.49 -5.99
C VAL A 198 5.73 -10.06 -6.81
N MET A 199 4.62 -9.35 -6.88
CA MET A 199 3.44 -9.68 -7.67
C MET A 199 2.81 -8.41 -8.22
N ASP A 200 1.93 -8.53 -9.21
CA ASP A 200 1.06 -7.42 -9.61
C ASP A 200 0.13 -7.06 -8.44
N TYR A 201 -0.43 -5.87 -8.44
CA TYR A 201 -1.24 -5.36 -7.32
C TYR A 201 -2.45 -6.27 -7.00
N ASP A 202 -2.91 -7.06 -7.97
CA ASP A 202 -4.05 -7.98 -7.87
C ASP A 202 -3.66 -9.43 -7.51
N GLY A 203 -2.36 -9.69 -7.26
CA GLY A 203 -1.81 -11.00 -6.88
C GLY A 203 -1.31 -11.86 -8.05
N ALA A 204 -1.51 -11.42 -9.29
CA ALA A 204 -1.00 -12.12 -10.46
C ALA A 204 0.53 -11.97 -10.63
N ASN A 205 1.11 -12.72 -11.56
CA ASN A 205 2.53 -12.66 -11.94
C ASN A 205 3.50 -12.74 -10.77
N ASN A 206 3.16 -13.58 -9.78
CA ASN A 206 3.96 -13.78 -8.59
C ASN A 206 5.35 -14.32 -8.93
N ARG A 207 6.39 -13.67 -8.41
CA ARG A 207 7.78 -14.05 -8.61
C ARG A 207 8.57 -13.98 -7.30
N ILE A 208 9.21 -15.09 -6.94
CA ILE A 208 10.16 -15.18 -5.82
C ILE A 208 11.49 -14.59 -6.27
N LEU A 209 12.06 -13.70 -5.46
CA LEU A 209 13.29 -12.96 -5.77
C LEU A 209 14.53 -13.48 -5.05
N THR A 210 14.36 -14.12 -3.87
CA THR A 210 15.47 -14.66 -3.06
C THR A 210 15.30 -16.15 -2.84
N ASN A 211 16.41 -16.87 -2.62
CA ASN A 211 16.43 -18.33 -2.48
C ASN A 211 15.94 -18.85 -1.11
N GLY A 212 15.72 -17.96 -0.13
CA GLY A 212 15.29 -18.33 1.23
C GLY A 212 16.41 -18.84 2.15
N LYS A 213 17.68 -18.72 1.74
CA LYS A 213 18.82 -19.07 2.59
C LYS A 213 18.87 -18.21 3.86
N TRP A 214 18.46 -16.94 3.73
CA TRP A 214 18.46 -15.98 4.81
C TRP A 214 17.05 -15.43 5.03
N LEU A 215 16.70 -15.21 6.29
CA LEU A 215 15.45 -14.57 6.67
C LEU A 215 15.34 -13.18 6.03
N VAL A 216 14.18 -12.89 5.45
CA VAL A 216 13.86 -11.58 4.83
C VAL A 216 12.66 -10.98 5.53
N LEU A 217 12.73 -9.67 5.84
CA LEU A 217 11.68 -8.92 6.51
C LEU A 217 11.55 -7.51 5.90
N THR A 218 10.39 -6.91 6.11
CA THR A 218 10.10 -5.48 5.86
C THR A 218 10.57 -4.94 4.50
N PRO A 219 10.18 -5.56 3.37
CA PRO A 219 10.52 -5.01 2.06
C PRO A 219 9.86 -3.65 1.84
N ARG A 220 10.57 -2.77 1.12
CA ARG A 220 10.07 -1.43 0.73
C ARG A 220 10.52 -1.10 -0.67
N PHE A 221 9.57 -0.82 -1.55
CA PHE A 221 9.84 -0.33 -2.89
C PHE A 221 10.45 1.08 -2.87
N SER A 222 11.38 1.32 -3.78
CA SER A 222 11.79 2.67 -4.13
C SER A 222 10.64 3.37 -4.87
N PRO A 223 10.35 4.66 -4.58
CA PRO A 223 9.31 5.39 -5.29
C PRO A 223 9.69 5.76 -6.73
N VAL A 224 10.98 5.71 -7.10
CA VAL A 224 11.50 6.23 -8.39
C VAL A 224 12.36 5.23 -9.15
N SER A 225 12.65 4.04 -8.60
CA SER A 225 13.54 3.07 -9.24
C SER A 225 13.10 1.63 -8.99
N ASN A 226 13.65 0.69 -9.79
CA ASN A 226 13.42 -0.74 -9.64
C ASN A 226 14.23 -1.36 -8.49
N GLN A 227 14.24 -0.71 -7.32
CA GLN A 227 14.93 -1.19 -6.13
C GLN A 227 13.96 -1.48 -4.99
N ILE A 228 14.32 -2.47 -4.19
CA ILE A 228 13.61 -2.81 -2.94
C ILE A 228 14.64 -2.78 -1.80
N ALA A 229 14.38 -1.96 -0.78
CA ALA A 229 15.09 -2.04 0.48
C ALA A 229 14.42 -3.11 1.36
N PHE A 230 15.19 -3.92 2.06
CA PHE A 230 14.67 -4.96 2.94
C PHE A 230 15.67 -5.30 4.03
N MET A 231 15.18 -5.83 5.14
CA MET A 231 16.02 -6.39 6.19
C MET A 231 16.29 -7.86 5.89
N SER A 232 17.54 -8.31 6.07
CA SER A 232 17.91 -9.71 5.96
C SER A 232 18.96 -10.10 7.01
N TYR A 233 18.93 -11.39 7.41
CA TYR A 233 19.83 -11.99 8.39
C TYR A 233 21.02 -12.69 7.74
N VAL A 234 21.64 -12.04 6.75
CA VAL A 234 22.83 -12.60 6.10
C VAL A 234 23.95 -12.81 7.13
N ASN A 235 24.43 -14.06 7.22
CA ASN A 235 25.45 -14.49 8.21
C ASN A 235 25.04 -14.20 9.66
N ASP A 236 23.74 -14.43 9.98
CA ASP A 236 23.14 -14.23 11.30
C ASP A 236 23.25 -12.79 11.85
N ARG A 237 23.43 -11.85 10.95
CA ARG A 237 23.48 -10.42 11.27
C ARG A 237 22.36 -9.69 10.57
N PRO A 238 21.34 -9.22 11.33
CA PRO A 238 20.24 -8.44 10.73
C PRO A 238 20.74 -7.07 10.24
N ARG A 239 20.59 -6.84 8.93
CA ARG A 239 21.03 -5.65 8.22
C ARG A 239 20.04 -5.27 7.14
N VAL A 240 20.05 -4.03 6.71
CA VAL A 240 19.30 -3.55 5.56
C VAL A 240 20.10 -3.74 4.28
N TYR A 241 19.45 -4.29 3.28
CA TYR A 241 19.96 -4.52 1.93
C TYR A 241 19.12 -3.81 0.89
N LEU A 242 19.71 -3.50 -0.24
CA LEU A 242 19.03 -3.10 -1.46
C LEU A 242 19.07 -4.24 -2.47
N PHE A 243 17.91 -4.56 -3.06
CA PHE A 243 17.75 -5.52 -4.14
C PHE A 243 17.38 -4.76 -5.42
N ASN A 244 18.08 -5.03 -6.52
CA ASN A 244 17.76 -4.48 -7.84
C ASN A 244 16.92 -5.50 -8.62
N LEU A 245 15.70 -5.13 -8.99
CA LEU A 245 14.74 -6.01 -9.69
C LEU A 245 15.15 -6.38 -11.12
N GLN A 246 15.96 -5.54 -11.76
CA GLN A 246 16.42 -5.76 -13.15
C GLN A 246 17.61 -6.72 -13.18
N THR A 247 18.59 -6.52 -12.29
CA THR A 247 19.85 -7.29 -12.28
C THR A 247 19.81 -8.49 -11.33
N GLY A 248 18.85 -8.53 -10.38
CA GLY A 248 18.80 -9.54 -9.32
C GLY A 248 19.89 -9.38 -8.26
N GLN A 249 20.73 -8.35 -8.35
CA GLN A 249 21.82 -8.12 -7.40
C GLN A 249 21.30 -7.51 -6.10
N GLN A 250 21.96 -7.87 -5.00
CA GLN A 250 21.74 -7.26 -3.71
C GLN A 250 23.03 -6.68 -3.14
N ARG A 251 22.93 -5.55 -2.43
CA ARG A 251 24.04 -4.91 -1.73
C ARG A 251 23.64 -4.49 -0.33
N LEU A 252 24.59 -4.52 0.59
CA LEU A 252 24.41 -4.02 1.95
C LEU A 252 24.20 -2.49 1.90
N LEU A 253 23.25 -1.98 2.69
CA LEU A 253 22.99 -0.57 2.83
C LEU A 253 23.49 -0.07 4.18
N GLY A 254 24.59 0.69 4.14
CA GLY A 254 25.24 1.22 5.33
C GLY A 254 25.82 0.12 6.21
N ASP A 255 27.04 0.30 6.65
CA ASP A 255 27.66 -0.59 7.64
C ASP A 255 27.51 0.04 9.03
N PHE A 256 26.61 -0.51 9.84
CA PHE A 256 26.33 -0.09 11.20
C PHE A 256 26.81 -1.17 12.18
N THR A 257 27.33 -0.78 13.33
CA THR A 257 27.69 -1.72 14.40
C THR A 257 26.45 -2.35 15.05
N GLY A 258 25.32 -1.61 15.09
CA GLY A 258 24.03 -2.09 15.57
C GLY A 258 23.19 -2.77 14.49
N ILE A 259 22.04 -3.30 14.89
CA ILE A 259 21.03 -3.87 13.98
C ILE A 259 20.37 -2.72 13.22
N SER A 260 20.35 -2.77 11.89
CA SER A 260 19.59 -1.84 11.06
C SER A 260 18.29 -2.49 10.58
N PHE A 261 17.16 -1.78 10.68
CA PHE A 261 15.82 -2.31 10.39
C PHE A 261 14.83 -1.23 9.99
N ALA A 262 13.62 -1.65 9.59
CA ALA A 262 12.51 -0.78 9.18
C ALA A 262 12.90 0.29 8.13
N PRO A 263 13.52 -0.09 7.01
CA PRO A 263 13.97 0.87 6.00
C PRO A 263 12.79 1.51 5.28
N ARG A 264 12.94 2.76 4.82
CA ARG A 264 12.08 3.42 3.85
C ARG A 264 12.87 4.37 2.97
N PHE A 265 12.53 4.46 1.70
CA PHE A 265 13.13 5.44 0.81
C PHE A 265 12.61 6.85 1.09
N SER A 266 13.43 7.86 0.80
CA SER A 266 12.98 9.23 0.64
C SER A 266 12.08 9.37 -0.61
N PRO A 267 11.20 10.38 -0.70
CA PRO A 267 10.31 10.56 -1.84
C PRO A 267 11.03 10.71 -3.17
N ASP A 268 12.21 11.31 -3.17
CA ASP A 268 13.10 11.46 -4.34
C ASP A 268 13.94 10.21 -4.66
N GLY A 269 13.86 9.17 -3.81
CA GLY A 269 14.59 7.92 -3.95
C GLY A 269 16.11 8.01 -3.77
N ARG A 270 16.64 9.16 -3.32
CA ARG A 270 18.09 9.36 -3.15
C ARG A 270 18.63 8.85 -1.83
N SER A 271 17.78 8.69 -0.84
CA SER A 271 18.16 8.26 0.51
C SER A 271 17.25 7.16 1.02
N VAL A 272 17.73 6.44 2.04
CA VAL A 272 16.93 5.52 2.84
C VAL A 272 17.02 5.93 4.30
N ILE A 273 15.86 6.11 4.92
CA ILE A 273 15.71 6.28 6.36
C ILE A 273 15.47 4.92 7.01
N MET A 274 16.07 4.69 8.16
CA MET A 274 15.95 3.42 8.89
C MET A 274 16.22 3.60 10.37
N SER A 275 15.84 2.60 11.16
CA SER A 275 16.19 2.51 12.58
C SER A 275 17.47 1.70 12.76
N VAL A 276 18.30 2.11 13.71
CA VAL A 276 19.54 1.41 14.07
C VAL A 276 19.59 1.26 15.59
N THR A 277 19.79 0.02 16.10
CA THR A 277 19.92 -0.22 17.54
C THR A 277 21.17 0.45 18.09
N ARG A 278 21.03 1.04 19.28
CA ARG A 278 22.10 1.68 20.02
C ARG A 278 21.91 1.47 21.53
N GLY A 279 22.72 0.62 22.11
CA GLY A 279 22.51 0.21 23.51
C GLY A 279 21.15 -0.44 23.71
N ALA A 280 20.37 0.04 24.67
CA ALA A 280 19.02 -0.42 24.97
C ALA A 280 17.93 0.23 24.11
N GLY A 281 18.27 1.22 23.28
CA GLY A 281 17.35 1.95 22.41
C GLY A 281 17.66 1.78 20.93
N SER A 282 16.97 2.56 20.12
CA SER A 282 17.26 2.68 18.69
C SER A 282 17.08 4.12 18.22
N ASP A 283 17.95 4.54 17.33
CA ASP A 283 17.91 5.86 16.71
C ASP A 283 17.60 5.78 15.23
N ILE A 284 17.06 6.86 14.68
CA ILE A 284 16.74 6.99 13.27
C ILE A 284 17.97 7.57 12.54
N TYR A 285 18.31 6.93 11.41
CA TYR A 285 19.41 7.34 10.52
C TYR A 285 18.90 7.48 9.08
N VAL A 286 19.49 8.41 8.36
CA VAL A 286 19.35 8.55 6.90
C VAL A 286 20.68 8.16 6.26
N VAL A 287 20.61 7.32 5.23
CA VAL A 287 21.74 6.91 4.40
C VAL A 287 21.54 7.45 3.00
N ASP A 288 22.45 8.27 2.51
CA ASP A 288 22.50 8.72 1.12
C ASP A 288 22.96 7.56 0.23
N LEU A 289 22.22 7.28 -0.85
CA LEU A 289 22.46 6.11 -1.69
C LEU A 289 23.65 6.26 -2.65
N ALA A 290 24.01 7.50 -2.99
CA ALA A 290 25.11 7.79 -3.89
C ALA A 290 26.45 7.81 -3.15
N SER A 291 26.53 8.54 -2.04
CA SER A 291 27.76 8.70 -1.26
C SER A 291 27.96 7.63 -0.18
N GLY A 292 26.88 6.96 0.25
CA GLY A 292 26.87 6.06 1.39
C GLY A 292 26.99 6.78 2.74
N SER A 293 26.93 8.12 2.75
CA SER A 293 27.02 8.91 3.98
C SER A 293 25.83 8.63 4.90
N LYS A 294 26.09 8.62 6.21
CA LYS A 294 25.10 8.32 7.25
C LYS A 294 24.89 9.55 8.11
N ARG A 295 23.64 9.93 8.31
CA ARG A 295 23.27 11.04 9.20
C ARG A 295 22.29 10.54 10.25
N GLN A 296 22.65 10.70 11.52
CA GLN A 296 21.77 10.43 12.65
C GLN A 296 20.71 11.54 12.76
N ILE A 297 19.44 11.16 12.93
CA ILE A 297 18.30 12.07 13.01
C ILE A 297 17.81 12.20 14.45
N THR A 298 17.78 11.09 15.20
CA THR A 298 17.37 11.09 16.61
C THR A 298 18.48 10.59 17.52
N SER A 299 18.46 11.04 18.79
CA SER A 299 19.44 10.67 19.83
C SER A 299 18.81 10.77 21.22
N SER A 300 17.53 10.40 21.35
CA SER A 300 16.75 10.57 22.60
C SER A 300 17.05 9.52 23.67
N GLY A 301 17.75 8.43 23.32
CA GLY A 301 17.92 7.27 24.20
C GLY A 301 16.67 6.36 24.28
N ALA A 302 15.60 6.71 23.58
CA ALA A 302 14.36 5.93 23.45
C ALA A 302 14.47 4.90 22.33
N ILE A 303 13.43 4.09 22.17
CA ILE A 303 13.26 3.20 21.02
C ILE A 303 12.53 3.97 19.91
N ASP A 304 13.30 4.61 19.02
CA ASP A 304 12.78 5.30 17.85
C ASP A 304 12.78 4.35 16.66
N THR A 305 11.59 4.08 16.07
CA THR A 305 11.46 3.04 15.04
C THR A 305 10.44 3.37 13.97
N SER A 306 10.50 2.61 12.86
CA SER A 306 9.55 2.66 11.74
C SER A 306 9.38 4.08 11.14
N PRO A 307 10.47 4.78 10.82
CA PRO A 307 10.38 6.12 10.26
C PRO A 307 9.79 6.12 8.84
N CYS A 308 9.06 7.19 8.51
CA CYS A 308 8.53 7.43 7.18
C CYS A 308 8.58 8.93 6.86
N PHE A 309 9.09 9.29 5.68
CA PHE A 309 9.08 10.68 5.21
C PHE A 309 7.66 11.14 4.86
N SER A 310 7.41 12.43 5.01
CA SER A 310 6.30 13.12 4.33
C SER A 310 6.52 13.11 2.82
N PRO A 311 5.45 13.26 1.98
CA PRO A 311 5.60 13.20 0.52
C PRO A 311 6.52 14.27 -0.07
N ASP A 312 6.63 15.42 0.59
CA ASP A 312 7.55 16.52 0.22
C ASP A 312 8.98 16.34 0.78
N GLY A 313 9.20 15.31 1.61
CA GLY A 313 10.49 15.02 2.24
C GLY A 313 10.90 15.95 3.37
N SER A 314 10.08 16.93 3.75
CA SER A 314 10.44 17.95 4.76
C SER A 314 10.33 17.45 6.20
N GLN A 315 9.47 16.45 6.44
CA GLN A 315 9.18 15.89 7.75
C GLN A 315 9.35 14.38 7.76
N ILE A 316 9.43 13.81 8.95
CA ILE A 316 9.33 12.37 9.20
C ILE A 316 8.30 12.10 10.29
N VAL A 317 7.56 11.01 10.14
CA VAL A 317 6.76 10.39 11.20
C VAL A 317 7.45 9.11 11.64
N PHE A 318 7.41 8.82 12.93
CA PHE A 318 8.04 7.63 13.51
C PHE A 318 7.34 7.21 14.81
N SER A 319 7.61 5.99 15.25
CA SER A 319 7.15 5.49 16.55
C SER A 319 8.26 5.68 17.59
N SER A 320 7.91 6.10 18.81
CA SER A 320 8.85 6.30 19.90
C SER A 320 8.21 6.02 21.25
N ASP A 321 8.96 5.45 22.19
CA ASP A 321 8.55 5.24 23.56
C ASP A 321 9.09 6.33 24.52
N ARG A 322 9.62 7.44 24.00
CA ARG A 322 10.17 8.58 24.79
C ARG A 322 9.20 9.17 25.81
N GLY A 323 7.90 8.98 25.63
CA GLY A 323 6.82 9.36 26.56
C GLY A 323 6.32 8.21 27.43
N GLY A 324 7.05 7.10 27.55
CA GLY A 324 6.75 5.91 28.33
C GLY A 324 6.06 4.80 27.58
N LYS A 325 5.07 5.08 26.73
CA LYS A 325 4.45 4.11 25.79
C LYS A 325 4.80 4.48 24.37
N GLN A 326 4.87 3.48 23.50
CA GLN A 326 5.11 3.69 22.09
C GLN A 326 3.99 4.51 21.47
N GLN A 327 4.33 5.67 20.92
CA GLN A 327 3.41 6.63 20.31
C GLN A 327 4.00 7.17 19.01
N LEU A 328 3.19 7.86 18.20
CA LEU A 328 3.62 8.49 16.96
C LEU A 328 4.12 9.91 17.23
N TYR A 329 5.23 10.22 16.60
CA TYR A 329 5.86 11.53 16.65
C TYR A 329 6.15 12.03 15.23
N VAL A 330 6.05 13.32 15.04
CA VAL A 330 6.47 14.02 13.82
C VAL A 330 7.58 14.99 14.15
N MET A 331 8.56 15.10 13.26
CA MET A 331 9.67 16.05 13.38
C MET A 331 10.18 16.47 11.99
N SER A 332 11.05 17.49 11.94
CA SER A 332 11.74 17.83 10.70
C SER A 332 12.64 16.68 10.23
N ALA A 333 12.71 16.43 8.92
CA ALA A 333 13.64 15.46 8.31
C ALA A 333 15.10 15.85 8.49
N SER A 334 15.40 17.12 8.81
CA SER A 334 16.73 17.59 9.15
C SER A 334 17.16 17.29 10.59
N GLY A 335 16.20 16.90 11.43
CA GLY A 335 16.39 16.67 12.88
C GLY A 335 15.76 17.76 13.75
N GLY A 336 15.76 17.57 15.08
CA GLY A 336 15.23 18.52 16.06
C GLY A 336 13.74 18.30 16.40
N GLY A 337 13.28 18.89 17.46
CA GLY A 337 11.90 19.15 17.88
C GLY A 337 10.81 18.10 17.55
N ALA A 338 10.93 16.85 18.03
CA ALA A 338 9.88 15.86 17.84
C ALA A 338 8.64 16.16 18.70
N HIS A 339 7.47 16.20 18.09
CA HIS A 339 6.19 16.36 18.78
C HIS A 339 5.31 15.14 18.60
N ARG A 340 4.60 14.76 19.66
CA ARG A 340 3.68 13.63 19.66
C ARG A 340 2.37 13.98 18.95
N ILE A 341 1.86 13.03 18.16
CA ILE A 341 0.61 13.19 17.40
C ILE A 341 -0.46 12.14 17.75
N SER A 342 -0.14 11.09 18.52
CA SER A 342 -1.11 10.06 18.94
C SER A 342 -1.37 10.11 20.43
N TYR A 343 -2.64 10.15 20.84
CA TYR A 343 -3.06 10.35 22.23
C TYR A 343 -4.08 9.32 22.73
N GLY A 344 -4.54 8.43 21.86
CA GLY A 344 -5.50 7.38 22.21
C GLY A 344 -4.93 6.31 23.15
N SER A 345 -5.78 5.42 23.59
CA SER A 345 -5.40 4.29 24.45
C SER A 345 -4.61 3.26 23.66
N GLY A 346 -3.60 2.63 24.27
CA GLY A 346 -2.75 1.62 23.65
C GLY A 346 -1.43 2.16 23.13
N SER A 347 -0.74 1.34 22.34
CA SER A 347 0.51 1.68 21.67
C SER A 347 0.25 1.93 20.18
N TYR A 348 1.02 2.83 19.57
CA TYR A 348 0.93 3.16 18.17
C TYR A 348 2.25 2.82 17.46
N ALA A 349 2.17 2.15 16.31
CA ALA A 349 3.32 1.62 15.59
C ALA A 349 3.14 1.72 14.07
N ASN A 350 4.22 1.46 13.34
CA ASN A 350 4.25 1.34 11.88
C ASN A 350 3.58 2.50 11.13
N PRO A 351 3.89 3.76 11.45
CA PRO A 351 3.29 4.88 10.75
C PRO A 351 3.73 4.91 9.28
N VAL A 352 2.82 5.31 8.42
CA VAL A 352 3.07 5.52 6.98
C VAL A 352 2.35 6.77 6.53
N TRP A 353 3.10 7.72 5.99
CA TRP A 353 2.51 8.93 5.42
C TRP A 353 1.86 8.62 4.06
N SER A 354 0.64 9.10 3.86
CA SER A 354 -0.04 9.04 2.57
C SER A 354 0.74 9.82 1.50
N PRO A 355 0.86 9.32 0.27
CA PRO A 355 1.47 10.07 -0.84
C PRO A 355 0.73 11.38 -1.16
N ARG A 356 -0.49 11.57 -0.66
CA ARG A 356 -1.28 12.81 -0.75
C ARG A 356 -0.91 13.85 0.31
N GLY A 357 -0.19 13.45 1.37
CA GLY A 357 0.14 14.30 2.50
C GLY A 357 -0.98 14.52 3.50
N ASP A 358 -2.18 14.04 3.21
CA ASP A 358 -3.42 14.33 3.94
C ASP A 358 -3.61 13.50 5.21
N VAL A 359 -3.09 12.27 5.26
CA VAL A 359 -3.23 11.38 6.39
C VAL A 359 -1.97 10.55 6.66
N ILE A 360 -1.83 10.05 7.89
CA ILE A 360 -0.86 9.06 8.32
C ILE A 360 -1.64 7.79 8.68
N ALA A 361 -1.32 6.66 8.03
CA ALA A 361 -1.80 5.36 8.44
C ALA A 361 -0.93 4.82 9.57
N PHE A 362 -1.53 4.08 10.50
CA PHE A 362 -0.84 3.53 11.66
C PHE A 362 -1.45 2.20 12.12
N VAL A 363 -0.71 1.47 12.92
CA VAL A 363 -1.19 0.31 13.67
C VAL A 363 -1.36 0.72 15.14
N ARG A 364 -2.55 0.51 15.71
CA ARG A 364 -2.79 0.66 17.14
C ARG A 364 -2.92 -0.72 17.78
N ILE A 365 -2.21 -0.89 18.91
CA ILE A 365 -2.15 -2.14 19.68
C ILE A 365 -2.79 -1.88 21.04
N GLY A 366 -3.89 -2.54 21.31
CA GLY A 366 -4.65 -2.37 22.55
C GLY A 366 -5.97 -3.12 22.53
N GLY A 367 -6.64 -3.26 23.67
CA GLY A 367 -7.93 -3.94 23.73
C GLY A 367 -7.91 -5.43 23.36
N GLY A 368 -6.72 -6.06 23.40
CA GLY A 368 -6.56 -7.48 23.05
C GLY A 368 -6.32 -7.76 21.57
N GLY A 369 -6.13 -6.75 20.72
CA GLY A 369 -5.91 -6.92 19.29
C GLY A 369 -5.16 -5.74 18.64
N PHE A 370 -5.08 -5.81 17.32
CA PHE A 370 -4.45 -4.83 16.46
C PHE A 370 -5.51 -4.12 15.62
N SER A 371 -5.33 -2.83 15.42
CA SER A 371 -6.21 -2.01 14.58
C SER A 371 -5.37 -1.25 13.55
N LEU A 372 -5.80 -1.24 12.30
CA LEU A 372 -5.31 -0.32 11.28
C LEU A 372 -6.15 0.95 11.32
N GLY A 373 -5.52 2.09 11.41
CA GLY A 373 -6.20 3.38 11.42
C GLY A 373 -5.48 4.43 10.60
N THR A 374 -6.12 5.59 10.47
CA THR A 374 -5.58 6.81 9.87
C THR A 374 -5.85 8.00 10.77
N MET A 375 -4.97 9.01 10.72
CA MET A 375 -5.13 10.32 11.35
C MET A 375 -4.52 11.40 10.47
N ALA A 376 -4.90 12.65 10.67
CA ALA A 376 -4.21 13.78 10.04
C ALA A 376 -2.78 13.92 10.56
N PRO A 377 -1.86 14.59 9.84
CA PRO A 377 -0.47 14.77 10.26
C PRO A 377 -0.29 15.51 11.61
N ASP A 378 -1.28 16.28 12.02
CA ASP A 378 -1.34 16.95 13.32
C ASP A 378 -1.93 16.06 14.44
N GLY A 379 -2.32 14.83 14.12
CA GLY A 379 -2.92 13.86 15.06
C GLY A 379 -4.42 13.96 15.20
N THR A 380 -5.09 14.90 14.54
CA THR A 380 -6.56 15.01 14.57
C THR A 380 -7.24 13.97 13.68
N GLY A 381 -8.54 13.77 13.87
CA GLY A 381 -9.34 12.92 12.99
C GLY A 381 -8.95 11.43 13.00
N GLU A 382 -8.45 10.92 14.15
CA GLU A 382 -8.14 9.49 14.27
C GLU A 382 -9.36 8.64 13.91
N ARG A 383 -9.17 7.69 13.02
CA ARG A 383 -10.19 6.76 12.56
C ARG A 383 -9.62 5.36 12.44
N ILE A 384 -10.30 4.38 13.00
CA ILE A 384 -10.00 2.96 12.80
C ILE A 384 -10.71 2.48 11.54
N LEU A 385 -9.95 1.84 10.64
CA LEU A 385 -10.43 1.29 9.38
C LEU A 385 -10.82 -0.17 9.52
N THR A 386 -9.98 -0.98 10.16
CA THR A 386 -10.23 -2.42 10.41
C THR A 386 -9.47 -2.89 11.64
N GLN A 387 -9.89 -4.03 12.18
CA GLN A 387 -9.31 -4.66 13.36
C GLN A 387 -9.10 -6.16 13.13
N GLY A 388 -8.14 -6.75 13.84
CA GLY A 388 -7.85 -8.17 13.74
C GLY A 388 -6.96 -8.70 14.84
N PHE A 389 -6.70 -10.00 14.80
CA PHE A 389 -5.76 -10.64 15.72
C PHE A 389 -4.36 -10.06 15.58
N THR A 390 -3.86 -9.93 14.36
CA THR A 390 -2.67 -9.12 14.03
C THR A 390 -2.92 -8.41 12.71
N VAL A 391 -2.82 -7.10 12.72
CA VAL A 391 -2.88 -6.22 11.56
C VAL A 391 -1.63 -5.36 11.58
N GLU A 392 -0.82 -5.39 10.52
CA GLU A 392 0.48 -4.73 10.50
C GLU A 392 0.97 -4.33 9.12
N SER A 393 2.07 -3.58 9.09
CA SER A 393 2.80 -3.20 7.87
C SER A 393 1.94 -2.52 6.80
N PRO A 394 1.21 -1.45 7.12
CA PRO A 394 0.45 -0.72 6.12
C PRO A 394 1.35 -0.10 5.04
N THR A 395 0.82 -0.02 3.83
CA THR A 395 1.42 0.68 2.69
C THR A 395 0.33 1.26 1.80
N PHE A 396 0.49 2.49 1.35
CA PHE A 396 -0.46 3.11 0.43
C PHE A 396 -0.18 2.70 -1.02
N CYS A 397 -1.23 2.64 -1.84
CA CYS A 397 -1.11 2.70 -3.28
C CYS A 397 -0.66 4.11 -3.71
N PRO A 398 -0.14 4.31 -4.96
CA PRO A 398 0.45 5.58 -5.37
C PRO A 398 -0.48 6.79 -5.29
N ASN A 399 -1.78 6.61 -5.52
CA ASN A 399 -2.75 7.72 -5.43
C ASN A 399 -3.30 7.93 -4.01
N GLY A 400 -2.86 7.15 -3.02
CA GLY A 400 -3.23 7.31 -1.62
C GLY A 400 -4.68 6.91 -1.27
N ARG A 401 -5.41 6.26 -2.17
CA ARG A 401 -6.82 5.89 -1.95
C ARG A 401 -7.02 4.53 -1.30
N VAL A 402 -6.03 3.66 -1.39
CA VAL A 402 -6.10 2.29 -0.90
C VAL A 402 -4.85 1.99 -0.07
N LEU A 403 -5.03 1.27 1.02
CA LEU A 403 -3.98 0.69 1.84
C LEU A 403 -3.90 -0.82 1.58
N ALA A 404 -2.69 -1.36 1.41
CA ALA A 404 -2.43 -2.78 1.61
C ALA A 404 -1.80 -2.99 2.98
N PHE A 405 -2.10 -4.10 3.61
CA PHE A 405 -1.61 -4.45 4.94
C PHE A 405 -1.53 -5.97 5.11
N CYS A 406 -0.76 -6.42 6.10
CA CYS A 406 -0.72 -7.82 6.51
C CYS A 406 -1.81 -8.08 7.55
N ASN A 407 -2.59 -9.13 7.33
CA ASN A 407 -3.54 -9.65 8.31
C ASN A 407 -3.16 -11.08 8.69
N GLN A 408 -2.96 -11.32 9.98
CA GLN A 408 -2.78 -12.67 10.49
C GLN A 408 -4.01 -13.08 11.28
N SER A 409 -4.41 -14.32 11.13
CA SER A 409 -5.49 -14.93 11.89
C SER A 409 -5.03 -16.26 12.47
N ALA A 410 -5.57 -16.62 13.64
CA ALA A 410 -5.38 -17.95 14.19
C ALA A 410 -6.06 -18.97 13.27
N SER A 411 -5.36 -20.04 12.93
CA SER A 411 -5.93 -21.15 12.20
C SER A 411 -6.61 -22.10 13.18
N SER A 412 -7.75 -22.63 12.81
CA SER A 412 -8.49 -23.63 13.59
C SER A 412 -7.77 -24.98 13.71
N SER A 413 -6.75 -25.24 12.91
CA SER A 413 -5.97 -26.47 12.94
C SER A 413 -4.73 -26.33 13.81
N ALA A 414 -4.74 -26.99 14.98
CA ALA A 414 -3.57 -27.26 15.83
C ALA A 414 -2.63 -26.07 16.10
N GLY A 415 -3.17 -24.89 16.44
CA GLY A 415 -2.36 -23.72 16.82
C GLY A 415 -1.60 -23.07 15.66
N GLY A 416 -2.05 -23.25 14.42
CA GLY A 416 -1.50 -22.60 13.24
C GLY A 416 -1.90 -21.13 13.12
N PHE A 417 -1.14 -20.38 12.33
CA PHE A 417 -1.52 -19.02 11.87
C PHE A 417 -1.61 -19.01 10.35
N SER A 418 -2.54 -18.25 9.83
CA SER A 418 -2.54 -17.84 8.42
C SER A 418 -2.12 -16.37 8.34
N SER A 419 -1.35 -16.03 7.31
CA SER A 419 -0.94 -14.65 7.04
C SER A 419 -1.24 -14.34 5.58
N SER A 420 -1.98 -13.26 5.36
CA SER A 420 -2.43 -12.81 4.04
C SER A 420 -2.23 -11.31 3.88
N ILE A 421 -2.11 -10.86 2.63
CA ILE A 421 -2.17 -9.44 2.30
C ILE A 421 -3.62 -9.08 1.99
N ARG A 422 -4.09 -8.02 2.61
CA ARG A 422 -5.41 -7.45 2.36
C ARG A 422 -5.29 -6.00 1.92
N THR A 423 -6.30 -5.52 1.23
CA THR A 423 -6.43 -4.10 0.87
C THR A 423 -7.71 -3.54 1.46
N ILE A 424 -7.71 -2.24 1.78
CA ILE A 424 -8.86 -1.49 2.27
C ILE A 424 -8.78 -0.05 1.76
N GLY A 425 -9.92 0.53 1.40
CA GLY A 425 -9.98 1.95 1.09
C GLY A 425 -9.67 2.82 2.31
N VAL A 426 -9.04 3.97 2.13
CA VAL A 426 -8.78 4.94 3.22
C VAL A 426 -10.05 5.45 3.88
N ASN A 427 -11.20 5.23 3.23
CA ASN A 427 -12.53 5.48 3.79
C ASN A 427 -13.05 4.32 4.69
N GLY A 428 -12.28 3.24 4.87
CA GLY A 428 -12.64 2.07 5.68
C GLY A 428 -13.56 1.08 4.97
N PHE A 429 -13.83 1.25 3.68
CA PHE A 429 -14.67 0.35 2.90
C PHE A 429 -13.86 -0.49 1.91
N ASN A 430 -14.52 -1.48 1.33
CA ASN A 430 -13.99 -2.33 0.27
C ASN A 430 -12.74 -3.11 0.70
N GLU A 431 -12.77 -3.67 1.93
CA GLU A 431 -11.71 -4.56 2.39
C GLU A 431 -11.78 -5.90 1.65
N ARG A 432 -10.63 -6.37 1.15
CA ARG A 432 -10.52 -7.63 0.41
C ARG A 432 -9.14 -8.25 0.53
N SER A 433 -9.06 -9.56 0.32
CA SER A 433 -7.80 -10.31 0.32
C SER A 433 -7.18 -10.29 -1.08
N ILE A 434 -5.86 -10.14 -1.15
CA ILE A 434 -5.09 -10.37 -2.38
C ILE A 434 -4.71 -11.85 -2.40
N PRO A 435 -5.00 -12.59 -3.50
CA PRO A 435 -4.65 -14.00 -3.59
C PRO A 435 -3.13 -14.19 -3.64
N THR A 436 -2.62 -15.09 -2.80
CA THR A 436 -1.20 -15.50 -2.80
C THR A 436 -1.11 -17.02 -2.64
N SER A 437 -0.14 -17.64 -3.30
CA SER A 437 0.06 -19.10 -3.24
C SER A 437 0.70 -19.59 -1.93
N THR A 438 1.18 -18.66 -1.11
CA THR A 438 1.86 -18.93 0.17
C THR A 438 1.36 -17.97 1.22
N MET A 439 1.71 -18.18 2.49
CA MET A 439 1.54 -17.14 3.49
C MET A 439 2.33 -15.90 3.07
N ALA A 440 1.75 -14.72 3.24
CA ALA A 440 2.29 -13.45 2.77
C ALA A 440 2.23 -12.40 3.87
N SER A 441 3.32 -11.64 4.04
CA SER A 441 3.42 -10.58 5.04
C SER A 441 4.25 -9.39 4.55
N GLY A 442 4.19 -8.28 5.28
CA GLY A 442 5.02 -7.10 5.06
C GLY A 442 4.87 -6.50 3.66
N PRO A 443 3.66 -6.20 3.17
CA PRO A 443 3.49 -5.64 1.83
C PRO A 443 4.17 -4.28 1.68
N SER A 444 4.63 -4.00 0.48
CA SER A 444 5.09 -2.69 0.04
C SER A 444 4.59 -2.43 -1.37
N TRP A 445 3.77 -1.43 -1.53
CA TRP A 445 3.24 -1.01 -2.82
C TRP A 445 4.29 -0.22 -3.60
N SER A 446 4.45 -0.50 -4.90
CA SER A 446 5.33 0.28 -5.78
C SER A 446 4.66 1.59 -6.18
N SER A 447 5.44 2.53 -6.72
CA SER A 447 4.91 3.57 -7.61
C SER A 447 4.35 2.96 -8.89
N SER A 448 3.66 3.75 -9.71
CA SER A 448 3.18 3.29 -11.01
C SER A 448 4.35 2.81 -11.88
N ASN A 449 4.17 1.67 -12.55
CA ASN A 449 5.13 1.18 -13.52
C ASN A 449 4.98 2.02 -14.80
N THR A 450 5.86 2.95 -15.01
CA THR A 450 5.99 3.69 -16.27
C THR A 450 6.81 2.89 -17.29
#